data_b57e1d11712215b6920084adebf11698
#
_entry.id   b57e1d11712215b6920084adebf11698
#
_cell.length_a   1.000
_cell.length_b   1.000
_cell.length_c   1.000
_cell.angle_alpha   90.00
_cell.angle_beta   90.00
_cell.angle_gamma   90.00
#
_symmetry.space_group_name_H-M   'P 1'
#
loop_
_entity.id
_entity.type
_entity.pdbx_description
1 polymer ?
#
loop_
_entity_poly.entity_id
_entity_poly.type
_entity_poly.pdbx_seq_one_letter_code
_entity_poly.pdbx_strand_id
1 'polypeptide(L)'
;MRKHYLIVNPEGGKKKGLRILKKIKPVFEDANIELSILKTEYAGHARAYAKALNYRNYDGLCAIGGDGTMYELINGMLEREDRKMLPIGLITG
;
A
#
# COMPACT_ATOMS: atom_id res chain seq x y z
N MET A 1 11.09 -13.47 7.73
CA MET A 1 10.60 -12.87 6.47
C MET A 1 9.80 -11.63 6.78
N ARG A 2 10.09 -10.52 6.10
CA ARG A 2 9.34 -9.29 6.25
C ARG A 2 8.05 -9.38 5.45
N LYS A 3 6.99 -8.76 5.96
CA LYS A 3 5.69 -8.73 5.32
C LYS A 3 5.24 -7.29 5.13
N HIS A 4 4.86 -6.94 3.92
CA HIS A 4 4.35 -5.61 3.62
C HIS A 4 3.01 -5.70 2.91
N TYR A 5 2.11 -4.79 3.24
CA TYR A 5 0.95 -4.55 2.41
C TYR A 5 1.37 -3.68 1.23
N LEU A 6 0.82 -3.96 0.06
CA LEU A 6 1.02 -3.12 -1.11
C LEU A 6 -0.33 -2.78 -1.72
N ILE A 7 -0.69 -1.51 -1.62
CA ILE A 7 -1.97 -1.01 -2.12
C ILE A 7 -1.76 -0.43 -3.51
N VAL A 8 -2.56 -0.88 -4.46
CA VAL A 8 -2.43 -0.51 -5.87
C VAL A 8 -3.78 -0.03 -6.40
N ASN A 9 -3.78 1.14 -7.04
CA ASN A 9 -4.93 1.60 -7.80
C ASN A 9 -4.74 1.18 -9.27
N PRO A 10 -5.45 0.13 -9.74
CA PRO A 10 -5.24 -0.36 -11.11
C PRO A 10 -5.69 0.63 -12.18
N GLU A 11 -6.59 1.56 -11.84
CA GLU A 11 -7.10 2.57 -12.76
C GLU A 11 -6.33 3.89 -12.69
N GLY A 12 -5.44 4.03 -11.71
CA GLY A 12 -4.69 5.26 -11.51
C GLY A 12 -3.60 5.46 -12.56
N GLY A 13 -3.32 6.74 -12.90
CA GLY A 13 -2.18 7.09 -13.74
C GLY A 13 -2.14 6.38 -15.09
N LYS A 14 -3.25 6.31 -15.82
CA LYS A 14 -3.33 5.60 -17.10
C LYS A 14 -3.01 4.11 -16.96
N LYS A 15 -3.44 3.53 -15.86
CA LYS A 15 -3.23 2.12 -15.54
C LYS A 15 -1.76 1.74 -15.32
N LYS A 16 -0.93 2.71 -14.99
CA LYS A 16 0.49 2.48 -14.72
C LYS A 16 0.71 1.63 -13.47
N GLY A 17 -0.25 1.64 -12.53
CA GLY A 17 -0.12 0.90 -11.27
C GLY A 17 0.16 -0.58 -11.47
N LEU A 18 -0.58 -1.24 -12.36
CA LEU A 18 -0.37 -2.66 -12.62
C LEU A 18 0.97 -2.93 -13.30
N ARG A 19 1.40 -2.01 -14.17
CA ARG A 19 2.69 -2.14 -14.85
C ARG A 19 3.84 -2.00 -13.86
N ILE A 20 3.73 -1.04 -12.94
CA ILE A 20 4.74 -0.85 -11.89
C ILE A 20 4.78 -2.07 -10.98
N LEU A 21 3.62 -2.59 -10.60
CA LEU A 21 3.52 -3.78 -9.77
C LEU A 21 4.30 -4.94 -10.38
N LYS A 22 4.15 -5.16 -11.67
CA LYS A 22 4.87 -6.23 -12.38
C LYS A 22 6.38 -6.07 -12.28
N LYS A 23 6.87 -4.83 -12.32
CA LYS A 23 8.30 -4.54 -12.26
C LYS A 23 8.87 -4.70 -10.86
N ILE A 24 8.13 -4.31 -9.82
CA ILE A 24 8.66 -4.28 -8.46
C ILE A 24 8.48 -5.61 -7.72
N LYS A 25 7.53 -6.42 -8.13
CA LYS A 25 7.25 -7.68 -7.45
C LYS A 25 8.49 -8.57 -7.32
N PRO A 26 9.28 -8.80 -8.39
CA PRO A 26 10.50 -9.58 -8.25
C PRO A 26 11.54 -8.94 -7.34
N VAL A 27 11.60 -7.60 -7.30
CA VAL A 27 12.53 -6.87 -6.43
C VAL A 27 12.24 -7.17 -4.97
N PHE A 28 10.96 -7.14 -4.58
CA PHE A 28 10.57 -7.48 -3.22
C PHE A 28 10.84 -8.94 -2.90
N GLU A 29 10.56 -9.83 -3.85
CA GLU A 29 10.82 -11.25 -3.66
C GLU A 29 12.31 -11.52 -3.45
N ASP A 30 13.18 -10.88 -4.22
CA ASP A 30 14.63 -11.00 -4.09
C ASP A 30 15.12 -10.46 -2.75
N ALA A 31 14.43 -9.47 -2.21
CA ALA A 31 14.75 -8.91 -0.89
C ALA A 31 14.15 -9.72 0.26
N ASN A 32 13.50 -10.84 -0.05
CA ASN A 32 12.83 -11.71 0.92
C ASN A 32 11.71 -11.00 1.67
N ILE A 33 10.93 -10.20 0.93
CA ILE A 33 9.76 -9.49 1.45
C ILE A 33 8.51 -10.10 0.83
N GLU A 34 7.61 -10.55 1.68
CA GLU A 34 6.30 -11.05 1.25
C GLU A 34 5.34 -9.88 1.09
N LEU A 35 4.69 -9.80 -0.05
CA LEU A 35 3.71 -8.74 -0.33
C LEU A 35 2.30 -9.28 -0.25
N SER A 36 1.46 -8.58 0.51
CA SER A 36 0.01 -8.76 0.46
C SER A 36 -0.54 -7.65 -0.41
N ILE A 37 -0.94 -7.98 -1.63
CA ILE A 37 -1.33 -7.00 -2.64
C ILE A 37 -2.83 -6.74 -2.56
N LEU A 38 -3.19 -5.47 -2.45
CA LEU A 38 -4.58 -5.03 -2.34
C LEU A 38 -4.87 -4.00 -3.42
N LYS A 39 -5.90 -4.25 -4.21
CA LYS A 39 -6.31 -3.32 -5.26
C LYS A 39 -7.43 -2.44 -4.76
N THR A 40 -7.38 -1.15 -5.10
CA THR A 40 -8.46 -0.24 -4.77
C THR A 40 -9.53 -0.26 -5.84
N GLU A 41 -10.78 -0.05 -5.43
CA GLU A 41 -11.95 -0.12 -6.32
C GLU A 41 -12.71 1.19 -6.41
N TYR A 42 -12.43 2.14 -5.50
CA TYR A 42 -13.13 3.43 -5.46
C TYR A 42 -12.27 4.49 -4.80
N ALA A 43 -12.65 5.75 -5.00
CA ALA A 43 -11.96 6.87 -4.36
C ALA A 43 -12.10 6.76 -2.82
N GLY A 44 -10.98 6.87 -2.12
CA GLY A 44 -10.97 6.72 -0.66
C GLY A 44 -10.72 5.30 -0.19
N HIS A 45 -10.64 4.32 -1.09
CA HIS A 45 -10.44 2.92 -0.70
C HIS A 45 -9.09 2.70 0.00
N ALA A 46 -8.03 3.40 -0.43
CA ALA A 46 -6.73 3.29 0.22
C ALA A 46 -6.80 3.76 1.67
N ARG A 47 -7.55 4.82 1.95
CA ARG A 47 -7.78 5.30 3.32
C ARG A 47 -8.53 4.25 4.14
N ALA A 48 -9.56 3.64 3.56
CA ALA A 48 -10.32 2.59 4.23
C ALA A 48 -9.45 1.38 4.55
N TYR A 49 -8.58 0.98 3.63
CA TYR A 49 -7.62 -0.09 3.88
C TYR A 49 -6.68 0.27 5.03
N ALA A 50 -6.07 1.44 5.00
CA ALA A 50 -5.13 1.85 6.02
C ALA A 50 -5.76 1.85 7.41
N LYS A 51 -7.03 2.23 7.49
CA LYS A 51 -7.79 2.26 8.74
C LYS A 51 -8.15 0.87 9.24
N ALA A 52 -8.53 -0.05 8.35
CA ALA A 52 -9.17 -1.31 8.72
C ALA A 52 -8.25 -2.53 8.71
N LEU A 53 -7.13 -2.49 7.98
CA LEU A 53 -6.25 -3.65 7.86
C LEU A 53 -5.65 -4.04 9.22
N ASN A 54 -5.43 -5.34 9.39
CA ASN A 54 -4.74 -5.85 10.57
C ASN A 54 -3.23 -5.66 10.36
N TYR A 55 -2.61 -4.82 11.20
CA TYR A 55 -1.18 -4.52 11.10
C TYR A 55 -0.29 -5.55 11.81
N ARG A 56 -0.91 -6.47 12.54
CA ARG A 56 -0.16 -7.49 13.26
C ARG A 56 0.67 -8.34 12.31
N ASN A 57 1.94 -8.52 12.64
CA ASN A 57 2.88 -9.28 11.84
C ASN A 57 3.24 -8.64 10.50
N TYR A 58 2.92 -7.37 10.30
CA TYR A 58 3.31 -6.62 9.12
C TYR A 58 4.35 -5.58 9.48
N ASP A 59 5.28 -5.36 8.56
CA ASP A 59 6.43 -4.47 8.77
C ASP A 59 6.31 -3.14 8.02
N GLY A 60 5.39 -3.03 7.09
CA GLY A 60 5.21 -1.81 6.34
C GLY A 60 3.92 -1.78 5.53
N LEU A 61 3.50 -0.57 5.20
CA LEU A 61 2.36 -0.29 4.36
C LEU A 61 2.83 0.50 3.15
N CYS A 62 2.85 -0.15 2.01
CA CYS A 62 3.33 0.46 0.78
C CYS A 62 2.19 0.71 -0.18
N ALA A 63 2.37 1.67 -1.07
CA ALA A 63 1.38 1.94 -2.10
C ALA A 63 2.08 2.35 -3.39
N ILE A 64 1.42 2.05 -4.50
CA ILE A 64 1.80 2.57 -5.81
C ILE A 64 0.84 3.70 -6.12
N GLY A 65 1.34 4.92 -6.27
CA GLY A 65 0.50 6.07 -6.54
C GLY A 65 1.23 7.38 -6.41
N GLY A 66 0.49 8.45 -6.19
CA GLY A 66 1.02 9.79 -6.01
C GLY A 66 0.73 10.35 -4.62
N ASP A 67 0.84 11.67 -4.49
CA ASP A 67 0.63 12.35 -3.22
C ASP A 67 -0.75 12.11 -2.63
N GLY A 68 -1.78 12.03 -3.48
CA GLY A 68 -3.13 11.77 -3.02
C GLY A 68 -3.26 10.42 -2.32
N THR A 69 -2.58 9.40 -2.85
CA THR A 69 -2.58 8.08 -2.23
C THR A 69 -1.86 8.12 -0.88
N MET A 70 -0.75 8.83 -0.81
CA MET A 70 -0.02 9.01 0.44
C MET A 70 -0.90 9.66 1.51
N TYR A 71 -1.64 10.70 1.15
CA TYR A 71 -2.58 11.36 2.07
C TYR A 71 -3.64 10.40 2.58
N GLU A 72 -4.20 9.57 1.68
CA GLU A 72 -5.20 8.58 2.09
C GLU A 72 -4.64 7.59 3.10
N LEU A 73 -3.43 7.10 2.87
CA LEU A 73 -2.79 6.16 3.79
C LEU A 73 -2.55 6.80 5.16
N ILE A 74 -2.00 8.02 5.17
CA ILE A 74 -1.73 8.73 6.42
C ILE A 74 -3.02 8.97 7.19
N ASN A 75 -4.04 9.48 6.52
CA ASN A 75 -5.31 9.78 7.18
C ASN A 75 -5.99 8.53 7.72
N GLY A 76 -5.99 7.45 6.93
CA GLY A 76 -6.55 6.19 7.39
C GLY A 76 -5.82 5.64 8.61
N MET A 77 -4.49 5.72 8.58
CA MET A 77 -3.67 5.25 9.70
C MET A 77 -3.94 6.06 10.97
N LEU A 78 -4.08 7.38 10.84
CA LEU A 78 -4.37 8.25 11.98
C LEU A 78 -5.77 8.05 12.55
N GLU A 79 -6.69 7.51 11.78
CA GLU A 79 -8.06 7.25 12.21
C GLU A 79 -8.22 5.91 12.92
N ARG A 80 -7.15 5.13 13.01
CA ARG A 80 -7.23 3.80 13.64
C ARG A 80 -7.50 3.91 15.14
N GLU A 81 -8.39 3.05 15.62
CA GLU A 81 -8.70 2.99 17.04
C GLU A 81 -7.56 2.37 17.86
N ASP A 82 -6.82 1.45 17.27
CA ASP A 82 -5.71 0.77 17.95
C ASP A 82 -4.44 1.62 18.01
N ARG A 83 -4.41 2.76 17.32
CA ARG A 83 -3.27 3.68 17.25
C ARG A 83 -1.97 3.05 16.75
N LYS A 84 -2.08 1.91 16.09
CA LYS A 84 -0.91 1.27 15.50
C LYS A 84 -0.48 2.02 14.25
N MET A 85 0.82 2.03 14.03
CA MET A 85 1.41 2.67 12.86
C MET A 85 2.44 1.75 12.24
N LEU A 86 2.50 1.77 10.92
CA LEU A 86 3.54 1.09 10.15
C LEU A 86 4.29 2.12 9.33
N PRO A 87 5.58 1.88 9.04
CA PRO A 87 6.27 2.71 8.07
C PRO A 87 5.53 2.69 6.73
N ILE A 88 5.42 3.85 6.11
CA ILE A 88 4.74 4.00 4.82
C ILE A 88 5.77 4.15 3.71
N GLY A 89 5.61 3.37 2.66
CA GLY A 89 6.42 3.48 1.45
C GLY A 89 5.56 3.86 0.27
N LEU A 90 6.02 4.81 -0.53
CA LEU A 90 5.31 5.22 -1.74
C LEU A 90 6.18 4.94 -2.96
N ILE A 91 5.60 4.23 -3.92
CA ILE A 91 6.26 3.91 -5.18
C ILE A 91 5.57 4.73 -6.27
N THR A 92 6.32 5.61 -6.90
CA THR A 92 5.82 6.45 -7.99
C THR A 92 6.31 5.93 -9.32
N GLY A 93 5.50 6.17 -10.36
CA GLY A 93 5.88 5.69 -11.69
C GLY A 93 6.12 6.79 -12.68
#